data_ea641852acc29bbec92d1bdaa711c1b4
#
_entry.id   ea641852acc29bbec92d1bdaa711c1b4
#
_cell.length_a   1.000
_cell.length_b   1.000
_cell.length_c   1.000
_cell.angle_alpha   90.00
_cell.angle_beta   90.00
_cell.angle_gamma   90.00
#
_symmetry.space_group_name_H-M   'P 1'
#
loop_
_entity.id
_entity.type
_entity.pdbx_description
1 polymer ?
#
loop_
_entity_poly.entity_id
_entity_poly.type
_entity_poly.pdbx_seq_one_letter_code
_entity_poly.pdbx_strand_id
1 'polypeptide(L)'
;MKKFLFILFFILSSNVFATEKGANFTKDIFESAQKIGKAVVVNSWSKYCYTCIKQAKVIKKAKKDFKDVLFLSYKQKNKDIAKYLNIDFRSTIVIYKNNKETARAIGITKKEEIYLLIKKGI
;
A
#
# COMPACT_ATOMS: atom_id res chain seq x y z
N MET A 1 26.85 38.02 -26.84
CA MET A 1 26.39 37.80 -26.52
C MET A 1 26.00 36.82 -26.13
N LYS A 2 25.83 36.32 -25.61
CA LYS A 2 25.44 35.40 -25.25
C LYS A 2 24.50 34.88 -25.09
N LYS A 3 24.13 34.26 -25.00
CA LYS A 3 23.18 33.75 -24.94
C LYS A 3 23.09 32.71 -24.38
N PHE A 4 22.47 32.23 -23.78
CA PHE A 4 22.29 31.26 -23.26
C PHE A 4 21.34 30.53 -23.30
N LEU A 5 21.08 29.89 -23.30
CA LEU A 5 20.38 29.04 -23.42
C LEU A 5 20.15 28.37 -22.42
N PHE A 6 19.32 28.01 -22.05
CA PHE A 6 18.94 27.41 -21.16
C PHE A 6 18.22 26.34 -21.29
N ILE A 7 18.21 25.70 -21.13
CA ILE A 7 17.75 24.60 -21.21
C ILE A 7 17.15 24.29 -20.19
N LEU A 8 16.17 24.10 -20.16
CA LEU A 8 15.39 23.72 -19.43
C LEU A 8 15.23 22.50 -19.43
N PHE A 9 15.23 21.94 -18.74
CA PHE A 9 15.18 20.89 -18.57
C PHE A 9 14.29 20.43 -17.79
N PHE A 10 13.58 19.79 -17.95
CA PHE A 10 12.62 19.38 -17.42
C PHE A 10 12.61 18.06 -17.22
N ILE A 11 12.33 17.73 -16.47
CA ILE A 11 12.25 16.61 -16.13
C ILE A 11 11.13 16.21 -15.85
N LEU A 12 10.67 15.46 -16.08
CA LEU A 12 9.58 15.04 -15.97
C LEU A 12 9.60 13.94 -15.39
N SER A 13 9.30 13.66 -14.64
CA SER A 13 9.30 12.62 -14.07
C SER A 13 8.15 12.14 -13.98
N SER A 14 7.59 11.71 -14.26
CA SER A 14 6.51 11.27 -14.32
C SER A 14 6.25 10.12 -13.85
N ASN A 15 6.26 9.51 -13.35
CA ASN A 15 6.04 8.39 -13.00
C ASN A 15 4.99 8.04 -12.51
N VAL A 16 4.25 7.71 -12.57
CA VAL A 16 3.25 7.48 -12.27
C VAL A 16 2.80 6.33 -12.25
N PHE A 17 2.42 5.68 -11.63
CA PHE A 17 2.01 4.53 -11.65
C PHE A 17 0.89 4.39 -11.04
N ALA A 18 0.04 4.36 -11.19
CA ALA A 18 -1.07 4.21 -10.82
C ALA A 18 -1.57 2.94 -10.71
N THR A 19 -1.62 2.24 -9.88
CA THR A 19 -2.18 1.03 -9.94
C THR A 19 -3.40 1.11 -9.19
N GLU A 20 -4.32 0.33 -9.46
CA GLU A 20 -5.53 0.32 -8.80
C GLU A 20 -5.38 -0.22 -7.45
N LYS A 21 -4.55 -1.13 -7.18
CA LYS A 21 -4.40 -1.60 -5.88
C LYS A 21 -3.17 -1.03 -5.38
N GLY A 22 -2.71 -1.27 -4.25
CA GLY A 22 -1.48 -0.78 -3.73
C GLY A 22 -0.32 -1.18 -4.63
N ALA A 23 0.77 -0.48 -4.56
CA ALA A 23 1.97 -0.85 -5.26
C ALA A 23 2.44 -2.21 -4.75
N ASN A 24 3.27 -2.86 -5.50
CA ASN A 24 3.78 -4.17 -5.08
C ASN A 24 4.66 -4.05 -3.86
N PHE A 25 4.45 -4.96 -2.94
CA PHE A 25 5.24 -5.00 -1.72
C PHE A 25 6.67 -5.44 -2.02
N THR A 26 7.64 -4.72 -1.50
CA THR A 26 9.01 -5.21 -1.40
C THR A 26 9.49 -4.87 0.00
N LYS A 27 10.42 -5.65 0.52
CA LYS A 27 10.96 -5.37 1.83
C LYS A 27 11.62 -4.02 1.89
N ASP A 28 12.34 -3.66 0.83
CA ASP A 28 13.05 -2.39 0.80
C ASP A 28 12.10 -1.21 0.91
N ILE A 29 11.02 -1.21 0.15
CA ILE A 29 10.05 -0.14 0.20
C ILE A 29 9.38 -0.09 1.56
N PHE A 30 9.02 -1.25 2.08
CA PHE A 30 8.36 -1.34 3.36
C PHE A 30 9.26 -0.82 4.48
N GLU A 31 10.48 -1.31 4.53
CA GLU A 31 11.40 -0.92 5.60
C GLU A 31 11.79 0.55 5.52
N SER A 32 11.95 1.06 4.31
CA SER A 32 12.26 2.47 4.14
C SER A 32 11.13 3.35 4.66
N ALA A 33 9.89 2.97 4.38
CA ALA A 33 8.74 3.72 4.86
C ALA A 33 8.65 3.67 6.38
N GLN A 34 8.89 2.49 6.96
CA GLN A 34 8.84 2.35 8.40
C GLN A 34 9.92 3.20 9.08
N LYS A 35 11.07 3.29 8.47
CA LYS A 35 12.14 4.07 9.02
C LYS A 35 11.82 5.54 9.16
N ILE A 36 11.08 6.09 8.23
CA ILE A 36 10.73 7.51 8.29
C ILE A 36 9.40 7.74 8.97
N GLY A 37 8.85 6.71 9.61
CA GLY A 37 7.62 6.87 10.37
C GLY A 37 6.35 6.90 9.56
N LYS A 38 6.40 6.46 8.30
CA LYS A 38 5.24 6.48 7.44
C LYS A 38 4.38 5.26 7.70
N ALA A 39 3.09 5.45 7.87
CA ALA A 39 2.19 4.32 8.04
C ALA A 39 2.06 3.55 6.73
N VAL A 40 2.01 2.24 6.82
CA VAL A 40 1.91 1.37 5.65
C VAL A 40 0.73 0.44 5.82
N VAL A 41 -0.11 0.36 4.80
CA VAL A 41 -1.20 -0.60 4.75
C VAL A 41 -0.79 -1.68 3.77
N VAL A 42 -0.78 -2.92 4.21
CA VAL A 42 -0.46 -4.06 3.36
C VAL A 42 -1.71 -4.90 3.18
N ASN A 43 -1.98 -5.26 1.93
CA ASN A 43 -3.14 -6.08 1.61
C ASN A 43 -2.68 -7.34 0.88
N SER A 44 -3.06 -8.50 1.39
CA SER A 44 -2.76 -9.75 0.70
C SER A 44 -3.95 -10.16 -0.15
N TRP A 45 -3.69 -10.67 -1.34
CA TRP A 45 -4.77 -11.04 -2.24
C TRP A 45 -4.40 -12.27 -3.05
N SER A 46 -5.37 -12.87 -3.71
CA SER A 46 -5.09 -13.94 -4.64
C SER A 46 -6.05 -13.86 -5.80
N LYS A 47 -5.73 -14.57 -6.86
CA LYS A 47 -6.57 -14.61 -8.04
C LYS A 47 -7.89 -15.24 -7.69
N TYR A 48 -8.93 -14.84 -8.35
CA TYR A 48 -10.27 -15.41 -8.16
C TYR A 48 -10.79 -15.25 -6.73
N CYS A 49 -10.36 -14.22 -6.06
CA CYS A 49 -10.78 -13.97 -4.69
C CYS A 49 -11.78 -12.83 -4.70
N TYR A 50 -13.05 -13.16 -4.57
CA TYR A 50 -14.12 -12.18 -4.62
C TYR A 50 -13.97 -11.12 -3.54
N THR A 51 -13.67 -11.55 -2.33
CA THR A 51 -13.45 -10.63 -1.21
C THR A 51 -12.31 -9.67 -1.51
N CYS A 52 -11.24 -10.19 -2.13
CA CYS A 52 -10.09 -9.35 -2.46
C CYS A 52 -10.46 -8.28 -3.49
N ILE A 53 -11.33 -8.62 -4.44
CA ILE A 53 -11.76 -7.66 -5.44
C ILE A 53 -12.53 -6.54 -4.78
N LYS A 54 -13.40 -6.87 -3.84
CA LYS A 54 -14.15 -5.86 -3.12
C LYS A 54 -13.24 -4.97 -2.30
N GLN A 55 -12.26 -5.57 -1.64
CA GLN A 55 -11.31 -4.81 -0.87
C GLN A 55 -10.52 -3.85 -1.76
N ALA A 56 -10.13 -4.32 -2.95
CA ALA A 56 -9.35 -3.49 -3.85
C ALA A 56 -10.08 -2.22 -4.24
N LYS A 57 -11.39 -2.30 -4.41
CA LYS A 57 -12.18 -1.12 -4.75
C LYS A 57 -12.17 -0.09 -3.64
N VAL A 58 -12.26 -0.55 -2.41
CA VAL A 58 -12.24 0.35 -1.26
C VAL A 58 -10.85 0.93 -1.08
N ILE A 59 -9.83 0.09 -1.24
CA ILE A 59 -8.45 0.54 -1.08
C ILE A 59 -8.10 1.60 -2.11
N LYS A 60 -8.62 1.47 -3.31
CA LYS A 60 -8.40 2.48 -4.34
C LYS A 60 -8.88 3.85 -3.89
N LYS A 61 -10.03 3.89 -3.21
CA LYS A 61 -10.55 5.14 -2.67
C LYS A 61 -9.72 5.59 -1.47
N ALA A 62 -9.35 4.65 -0.63
CA ALA A 62 -8.59 4.98 0.56
C ALA A 62 -7.24 5.63 0.20
N LYS A 63 -6.63 5.20 -0.88
CA LYS A 63 -5.37 5.80 -1.33
C LYS A 63 -5.52 7.29 -1.60
N LYS A 64 -6.68 7.70 -2.04
CA LYS A 64 -6.92 9.11 -2.31
C LYS A 64 -7.20 9.88 -1.04
N ASP A 65 -7.81 9.23 -0.08
CA ASP A 65 -8.22 9.89 1.15
C ASP A 65 -7.15 9.89 2.24
N PHE A 66 -6.24 8.93 2.20
CA PHE A 66 -5.16 8.83 3.18
C PHE A 66 -3.83 9.04 2.45
N LYS A 67 -3.57 10.25 2.06
CA LYS A 67 -2.42 10.57 1.21
C LYS A 67 -1.06 10.36 1.85
N ASP A 68 -1.01 10.39 3.16
CA ASP A 68 0.25 10.19 3.86
C ASP A 68 0.54 8.73 4.16
N VAL A 69 -0.35 7.85 3.75
CA VAL A 69 -0.21 6.42 4.01
C VAL A 69 0.27 5.72 2.75
N LEU A 70 1.20 4.82 2.90
CA LEU A 70 1.69 4.02 1.78
C LEU A 70 0.88 2.74 1.71
N PHE A 71 0.35 2.43 0.54
CA PHE A 71 -0.44 1.22 0.34
C PHE A 71 0.35 0.23 -0.50
N LEU A 72 0.57 -0.96 0.03
CA LEU A 72 1.30 -2.02 -0.65
C LEU A 72 0.45 -3.28 -0.71
N SER A 73 0.65 -4.10 -1.72
CA SER A 73 -0.09 -5.34 -1.83
C SER A 73 0.82 -6.45 -2.35
N TYR A 74 0.43 -7.68 -2.10
CA TYR A 74 1.17 -8.82 -2.63
C TYR A 74 0.24 -10.00 -2.78
N LYS A 75 0.62 -10.93 -3.65
CA LYS A 75 -0.15 -12.16 -3.81
C LYS A 75 0.17 -13.10 -2.68
N GLN A 76 -0.85 -13.61 -2.03
CA GLN A 76 -0.67 -14.49 -0.87
C GLN A 76 0.14 -15.74 -1.19
N LYS A 77 0.17 -16.16 -2.44
CA LYS A 77 0.96 -17.32 -2.79
C LYS A 77 2.46 -17.06 -2.70
N ASN A 78 2.86 -15.81 -2.59
CA ASN A 78 4.27 -15.49 -2.36
C ASN A 78 4.57 -15.77 -0.89
N LYS A 79 5.06 -16.97 -0.62
CA LYS A 79 5.26 -17.42 0.74
C LYS A 79 6.33 -16.64 1.50
N ASP A 80 7.31 -16.15 0.80
CA ASP A 80 8.37 -15.39 1.47
C ASP A 80 7.83 -14.11 2.08
N ILE A 81 6.99 -13.40 1.34
CA ILE A 81 6.40 -12.17 1.86
C ILE A 81 5.40 -12.49 2.96
N ALA A 82 4.56 -13.50 2.72
CA ALA A 82 3.57 -13.89 3.71
C ALA A 82 4.23 -14.24 5.04
N LYS A 83 5.32 -14.96 4.99
CA LYS A 83 6.04 -15.35 6.19
C LYS A 83 6.70 -14.16 6.87
N TYR A 84 7.31 -13.30 6.07
CA TYR A 84 7.94 -12.10 6.59
C TYR A 84 6.95 -11.22 7.35
N LEU A 85 5.73 -11.12 6.83
CA LEU A 85 4.69 -10.30 7.45
C LEU A 85 3.79 -11.07 8.41
N ASN A 86 4.01 -12.37 8.52
CA ASN A 86 3.20 -13.23 9.37
C ASN A 86 1.73 -13.15 8.99
N ILE A 87 1.45 -13.26 7.69
CA ILE A 87 0.10 -13.23 7.16
C ILE A 87 -0.22 -14.61 6.61
N ASP A 88 -1.27 -15.23 7.15
CA ASP A 88 -1.63 -16.59 6.77
C ASP A 88 -2.74 -16.71 5.74
N PHE A 89 -3.51 -15.66 5.57
CA PHE A 89 -4.68 -15.73 4.70
C PHE A 89 -4.76 -14.58 3.72
N ARG A 90 -5.28 -14.87 2.53
CA ARG A 90 -5.60 -13.82 1.58
C ARG A 90 -6.69 -12.93 2.18
N SER A 91 -6.93 -11.79 1.61
CA SER A 91 -7.92 -10.82 2.11
C SER A 91 -7.57 -10.26 3.48
N THR A 92 -6.31 -10.32 3.85
CA THR A 92 -5.84 -9.73 5.10
C THR A 92 -5.37 -8.32 4.82
N ILE A 93 -5.76 -7.40 5.67
CA ILE A 93 -5.29 -6.02 5.62
C ILE A 93 -4.59 -5.76 6.94
N VAL A 94 -3.34 -5.32 6.88
CA VAL A 94 -2.55 -5.06 8.07
C VAL A 94 -1.96 -3.67 7.97
N ILE A 95 -1.97 -2.93 9.06
CA ILE A 95 -1.37 -1.60 9.10
C ILE A 95 -0.14 -1.66 10.00
N TYR A 96 0.94 -1.04 9.52
CA TYR A 96 2.19 -0.96 10.26
C TYR A 96 2.59 0.48 10.45
N LYS A 97 3.14 0.79 11.59
CA LYS A 97 3.71 2.11 11.85
C LYS A 97 4.88 1.95 12.81
N ASN A 98 5.99 2.60 12.50
CA ASN A 98 7.20 2.53 13.33
C ASN A 98 7.62 1.10 13.63
N ASN A 99 7.60 0.29 12.60
CA ASN A 99 8.00 -1.12 12.69
C ASN A 99 7.10 -1.99 13.55
N LYS A 100 5.89 -1.54 13.80
CA LYS A 100 4.95 -2.34 14.57
C LYS A 100 3.66 -2.51 13.82
N GLU A 101 3.08 -3.68 13.94
CA GLU A 101 1.75 -3.91 13.43
C GLU A 101 0.78 -3.20 14.36
N THR A 102 -0.02 -2.30 13.83
CA THR A 102 -0.94 -1.51 14.64
C THR A 102 -2.38 -1.91 14.49
N ALA A 103 -2.75 -2.58 13.41
CA ALA A 103 -4.11 -3.05 13.22
C ALA A 103 -4.12 -4.14 12.16
N ARG A 104 -5.08 -5.06 12.26
CA ARG A 104 -5.18 -6.17 11.31
C ARG A 104 -6.63 -6.62 11.22
N ALA A 105 -7.07 -6.96 10.03
CA ALA A 105 -8.40 -7.57 9.85
C ALA A 105 -8.36 -8.48 8.64
N ILE A 106 -9.19 -9.49 8.65
CA ILE A 106 -9.28 -10.45 7.56
C ILE A 106 -10.69 -10.43 7.05
N GLY A 107 -10.85 -10.30 5.74
CA GLY A 107 -12.15 -10.48 5.11
C GLY A 107 -13.12 -9.31 5.17
N ILE A 108 -12.73 -8.19 5.74
CA ILE A 108 -13.65 -7.04 5.76
C ILE A 108 -13.68 -6.40 4.38
N THR A 109 -14.86 -5.95 3.96
CA THR A 109 -15.04 -5.41 2.62
C THR A 109 -15.75 -4.07 2.59
N LYS A 110 -16.37 -3.66 3.69
CA LYS A 110 -17.11 -2.42 3.70
C LYS A 110 -16.19 -1.23 3.88
N LYS A 111 -16.50 -0.16 3.18
CA LYS A 111 -15.69 1.03 3.25
C LYS A 111 -15.50 1.51 4.69
N GLU A 112 -16.59 1.53 5.45
CA GLU A 112 -16.54 2.00 6.83
C GLU A 112 -15.59 1.17 7.68
N GLU A 113 -15.62 -0.13 7.49
CA GLU A 113 -14.77 -1.01 8.28
C GLU A 113 -13.31 -0.86 7.92
N ILE A 114 -13.03 -0.76 6.64
CA ILE A 114 -11.65 -0.64 6.19
C ILE A 114 -11.08 0.72 6.60
N TYR A 115 -11.87 1.78 6.44
CA TYR A 115 -11.42 3.11 6.84
C TYR A 115 -11.19 3.19 8.35
N LEU A 116 -12.07 2.57 9.12
CA LEU A 116 -11.90 2.55 10.57
C LEU A 116 -10.63 1.81 10.95
N LEU A 117 -10.37 0.69 10.29
CA LEU A 117 -9.15 -0.07 10.54
C LEU A 117 -7.92 0.79 10.25
N ILE A 118 -7.92 1.50 9.14
CA ILE A 118 -6.79 2.36 8.78
C ILE A 118 -6.61 3.45 9.83
N LYS A 119 -7.68 4.13 10.19
CA LYS A 119 -7.61 5.20 11.18
C LYS A 119 -7.07 4.73 12.52
N LYS A 120 -7.44 3.51 12.88
CA LYS A 120 -7.00 2.95 14.12
C LYS A 120 -5.51 2.65 14.10
N GLY A 121 -4.96 2.34 12.95
CA GLY A 121 -3.57 1.94 12.82
C GLY A 121 -2.60 3.07 12.51
N ILE A 122 -3.08 4.23 12.16
CA ILE A 122 -2.17 5.31 11.82
C ILE A 122 -2.12 6.34 12.92
#